data_2aa1727c82c4ca7abe3adfd2568902db
#
_entry.id   2aa1727c82c4ca7abe3adfd2568902db
#
_cell.length_a   1.000
_cell.length_b   1.000
_cell.length_c   1.000
_cell.angle_alpha   90.00
_cell.angle_beta   90.00
_cell.angle_gamma   90.00
#
_symmetry.space_group_name_H-M   'P 1'
#
loop_
_entity.id
_entity.type
_entity.pdbx_description
1 polymer ?
#
loop_
_entity_poly.entity_id
_entity_poly.type
_entity_poly.pdbx_seq_one_letter_code
_entity_poly.pdbx_strand_id
1 'polypeptide(L)'
;MSLIGSDRIRAVVGLGATGLSCVRFLASKGIEFYVVDSRENPPGLEEAKKLCPEERIFTGDLDVLEALGVTELFVSPGIALRTPVLSRLAERGVAMRGDIDLFRDYVDAPFVAITGSNAKSTVTTLVALLLQACGKNAKAGGNLGLPALDLLSPNTDFYVLELSSFQLETTHGLQADLACLLNVSEDHMDRYKDLYEYQRAKQKIYRGCKAAVCNKQDILTAPLLAEGVPVRAFTTKSPDLKEYGMLEDGDGAWLCRGVERLYHTSQIALKGSHNHANVLAALAMIELLGLDIMSESIAKV
;
A
#
# COMPACT_ATOMS: atom_id res chain seq x y z
N MET A 1 12.11 -30.94 -9.02
CA MET A 1 11.42 -30.32 -10.16
C MET A 1 10.01 -30.87 -10.19
N SER A 2 9.06 -30.16 -9.65
CA SER A 2 7.64 -30.54 -9.68
C SER A 2 7.00 -29.83 -10.86
N LEU A 3 6.77 -30.57 -11.95
CA LEU A 3 5.92 -30.17 -13.07
C LEU A 3 4.44 -30.33 -12.66
N ILE A 4 4.01 -29.62 -11.65
CA ILE A 4 2.58 -29.37 -11.45
C ILE A 4 2.32 -28.05 -12.18
N GLY A 5 1.98 -28.15 -13.47
CA GLY A 5 1.35 -27.05 -14.18
C GLY A 5 0.13 -26.66 -13.33
N SER A 6 0.10 -25.44 -12.81
CA SER A 6 -1.07 -24.98 -12.05
C SER A 6 -2.22 -24.91 -13.04
N ASP A 7 -3.33 -25.61 -12.76
CA ASP A 7 -4.59 -25.53 -13.52
C ASP A 7 -5.22 -24.10 -13.49
N ARG A 8 -4.44 -23.10 -13.10
CA ARG A 8 -4.88 -21.72 -12.98
C ARG A 8 -4.80 -21.02 -14.32
N ILE A 9 -5.95 -20.69 -14.86
CA ILE A 9 -6.08 -19.81 -16.02
C ILE A 9 -6.19 -18.39 -15.51
N ARG A 10 -5.16 -17.57 -15.82
CA ARG A 10 -5.00 -16.22 -15.29
C ARG A 10 -5.32 -15.15 -16.31
N ALA A 11 -5.91 -14.04 -15.86
CA ALA A 11 -5.97 -12.84 -16.68
C ALA A 11 -5.61 -11.57 -15.88
N VAL A 12 -4.95 -10.64 -16.54
CA VAL A 12 -4.75 -9.27 -16.07
C VAL A 12 -5.87 -8.41 -16.65
N VAL A 13 -6.62 -7.74 -15.78
CA VAL A 13 -7.78 -6.92 -16.17
C VAL A 13 -7.45 -5.44 -15.98
N GLY A 14 -7.34 -4.73 -17.11
CA GLY A 14 -6.94 -3.32 -17.20
C GLY A 14 -5.45 -3.11 -17.43
N LEU A 15 -5.11 -2.35 -18.47
CA LEU A 15 -3.76 -1.99 -18.92
C LEU A 15 -3.40 -0.53 -18.57
N GLY A 16 -3.71 -0.09 -17.35
CA GLY A 16 -3.07 1.07 -16.73
C GLY A 16 -1.68 0.72 -16.20
N ALA A 17 -0.99 1.64 -15.53
CA ALA A 17 0.35 1.44 -14.99
C ALA A 17 0.44 0.17 -14.11
N THR A 18 -0.52 -0.04 -13.21
CA THR A 18 -0.59 -1.19 -12.31
C THR A 18 -0.81 -2.51 -13.07
N GLY A 19 -1.77 -2.55 -14.00
CA GLY A 19 -2.01 -3.77 -14.79
C GLY A 19 -0.82 -4.12 -15.67
N LEU A 20 -0.18 -3.12 -16.27
CA LEU A 20 1.02 -3.32 -17.07
C LEU A 20 2.20 -3.84 -16.23
N SER A 21 2.32 -3.43 -14.97
CA SER A 21 3.32 -4.01 -14.04
C SER A 21 3.05 -5.49 -13.76
N CYS A 22 1.77 -5.88 -13.63
CA CYS A 22 1.39 -7.30 -13.53
C CYS A 22 1.78 -8.07 -14.79
N VAL A 23 1.52 -7.51 -15.98
CA VAL A 23 1.91 -8.11 -17.28
C VAL A 23 3.42 -8.33 -17.34
N ARG A 24 4.22 -7.29 -17.06
CA ARG A 24 5.70 -7.41 -17.02
C ARG A 24 6.16 -8.48 -16.04
N PHE A 25 5.59 -8.47 -14.85
CA PHE A 25 5.98 -9.40 -13.80
C PHE A 25 5.66 -10.86 -14.17
N LEU A 26 4.42 -11.15 -14.60
CA LEU A 26 4.01 -12.49 -14.99
C LEU A 26 4.83 -13.02 -16.18
N ALA A 27 5.05 -12.18 -17.20
CA ALA A 27 5.90 -12.52 -18.33
C ALA A 27 7.35 -12.84 -17.90
N SER A 28 7.93 -12.03 -16.99
CA SER A 28 9.29 -12.27 -16.47
C SER A 28 9.44 -13.59 -15.70
N LYS A 29 8.32 -14.11 -15.15
CA LYS A 29 8.27 -15.40 -14.45
C LYS A 29 7.89 -16.57 -15.36
N GLY A 30 7.67 -16.33 -16.65
CA GLY A 30 7.21 -17.35 -17.59
C GLY A 30 5.82 -17.92 -17.25
N ILE A 31 4.99 -17.14 -16.55
CA ILE A 31 3.63 -17.51 -16.19
C ILE A 31 2.71 -17.13 -17.35
N GLU A 32 1.87 -18.06 -17.81
CA GLU A 32 0.89 -17.78 -18.84
C GLU A 32 -0.32 -17.02 -18.30
N PHE A 33 -0.80 -16.04 -19.08
CA PHE A 33 -1.96 -15.22 -18.74
C PHE A 33 -2.63 -14.63 -19.97
N TYR A 34 -3.86 -14.21 -19.81
CA TYR A 34 -4.59 -13.36 -20.74
C TYR A 34 -4.51 -11.91 -20.30
N VAL A 35 -4.72 -10.99 -21.22
CA VAL A 35 -4.83 -9.55 -20.96
C VAL A 35 -6.18 -9.08 -21.47
N VAL A 36 -6.94 -8.38 -20.63
CA VAL A 36 -8.28 -7.88 -20.99
C VAL A 36 -8.43 -6.43 -20.52
N ASP A 37 -8.82 -5.53 -21.42
CA ASP A 37 -9.12 -4.13 -21.10
C ASP A 37 -10.44 -3.69 -21.76
N SER A 38 -11.26 -2.95 -21.05
CA SER A 38 -12.53 -2.42 -21.56
C SER A 38 -12.36 -1.35 -22.64
N ARG A 39 -11.21 -0.73 -22.75
CA ARG A 39 -10.89 0.27 -23.78
C ARG A 39 -10.33 -0.41 -25.01
N GLU A 40 -10.65 0.08 -26.21
CA GLU A 40 -10.08 -0.44 -27.44
C GLU A 40 -8.56 -0.20 -27.54
N ASN A 41 -8.10 0.97 -27.09
CA ASN A 41 -6.70 1.39 -27.15
C ASN A 41 -6.19 1.81 -25.75
N PRO A 42 -5.97 0.88 -24.81
CA PRO A 42 -5.44 1.20 -23.48
C PRO A 42 -3.96 1.63 -23.58
N PRO A 43 -3.47 2.49 -22.68
CA PRO A 43 -2.11 3.05 -22.78
C PRO A 43 -0.99 2.01 -22.73
N GLY A 44 -1.21 0.86 -22.10
CA GLY A 44 -0.23 -0.23 -22.00
C GLY A 44 -0.24 -1.24 -23.17
N LEU A 45 -1.11 -1.06 -24.19
CA LEU A 45 -1.35 -2.09 -25.20
C LEU A 45 -0.10 -2.47 -26.00
N GLU A 46 0.65 -1.49 -26.49
CA GLU A 46 1.84 -1.74 -27.32
C GLU A 46 2.99 -2.42 -26.54
N GLU A 47 3.07 -2.20 -25.24
CA GLU A 47 4.02 -2.91 -24.40
C GLU A 47 3.51 -4.33 -24.08
N ALA A 48 2.22 -4.49 -23.81
CA ALA A 48 1.63 -5.79 -23.58
C ALA A 48 1.80 -6.75 -24.75
N LYS A 49 1.66 -6.27 -26.00
CA LYS A 49 1.91 -7.04 -27.23
C LYS A 49 3.33 -7.58 -27.37
N LYS A 50 4.32 -6.94 -26.73
CA LYS A 50 5.71 -7.42 -26.71
C LYS A 50 5.96 -8.53 -25.69
N LEU A 51 5.07 -8.65 -24.71
CA LEU A 51 5.21 -9.51 -23.53
C LEU A 51 4.22 -10.68 -23.51
N CYS A 52 3.17 -10.61 -24.31
CA CYS A 52 2.09 -11.57 -24.36
C CYS A 52 1.68 -11.79 -25.83
N PRO A 53 1.42 -13.03 -26.26
CA PRO A 53 0.91 -13.32 -27.61
C PRO A 53 -0.37 -12.56 -27.91
N GLU A 54 -0.52 -12.03 -29.13
CA GLU A 54 -1.66 -11.20 -29.53
C GLU A 54 -3.01 -11.93 -29.37
N GLU A 55 -3.05 -13.22 -29.60
CA GLU A 55 -4.24 -14.06 -29.40
C GLU A 55 -4.70 -14.19 -27.95
N ARG A 56 -3.91 -13.71 -27.01
CA ARG A 56 -4.24 -13.63 -25.57
C ARG A 56 -4.56 -12.22 -25.08
N ILE A 57 -4.62 -11.25 -25.99
CA ILE A 57 -4.91 -9.84 -25.66
C ILE A 57 -6.28 -9.47 -26.24
N PHE A 58 -7.20 -9.06 -25.37
CA PHE A 58 -8.55 -8.66 -25.71
C PHE A 58 -8.81 -7.25 -25.23
N THR A 59 -9.30 -6.40 -26.13
CA THR A 59 -9.62 -4.99 -25.86
C THR A 59 -11.04 -4.64 -26.29
N GLY A 60 -11.64 -3.63 -25.66
CA GLY A 60 -12.97 -3.13 -25.97
C GLY A 60 -14.09 -3.72 -25.11
N ASP A 61 -13.95 -4.96 -24.62
CA ASP A 61 -14.98 -5.62 -23.84
C ASP A 61 -14.39 -6.52 -22.74
N LEU A 62 -14.98 -6.49 -21.55
CA LEU A 62 -14.61 -7.38 -20.43
C LEU A 62 -15.42 -8.68 -20.42
N ASP A 63 -16.54 -8.77 -21.12
CA ASP A 63 -17.40 -9.99 -21.11
C ASP A 63 -16.70 -11.20 -21.73
N VAL A 64 -15.65 -11.00 -22.52
CA VAL A 64 -14.77 -12.07 -23.04
C VAL A 64 -14.19 -12.94 -21.92
N LEU A 65 -14.00 -12.40 -20.71
CA LEU A 65 -13.50 -13.15 -19.54
C LEU A 65 -14.35 -14.39 -19.22
N GLU A 66 -15.66 -14.37 -19.50
CA GLU A 66 -16.55 -15.51 -19.25
C GLU A 66 -16.25 -16.69 -20.18
N ALA A 67 -15.79 -16.42 -21.42
CA ALA A 67 -15.46 -17.44 -22.41
C ALA A 67 -14.04 -18.02 -22.22
N LEU A 68 -13.14 -17.30 -21.55
CA LEU A 68 -11.74 -17.70 -21.37
C LEU A 68 -11.53 -18.79 -20.30
N GLY A 69 -12.55 -19.10 -19.49
CA GLY A 69 -12.46 -20.10 -18.42
C GLY A 69 -11.49 -19.72 -17.31
N VAL A 70 -11.31 -18.42 -17.06
CA VAL A 70 -10.39 -17.90 -16.06
C VAL A 70 -10.71 -18.35 -14.64
N THR A 71 -9.69 -18.65 -13.86
CA THR A 71 -9.81 -19.06 -12.45
C THR A 71 -9.20 -18.03 -11.49
N GLU A 72 -8.37 -17.14 -12.00
CA GLU A 72 -7.69 -16.08 -11.21
C GLU A 72 -7.55 -14.81 -12.05
N LEU A 73 -7.98 -13.68 -11.50
CA LEU A 73 -7.87 -12.36 -12.13
C LEU A 73 -6.97 -11.46 -11.30
N PHE A 74 -6.08 -10.74 -11.97
CA PHE A 74 -5.36 -9.60 -11.41
C PHE A 74 -6.04 -8.32 -11.90
N VAL A 75 -6.88 -7.72 -11.05
CA VAL A 75 -7.75 -6.60 -11.41
C VAL A 75 -7.06 -5.28 -11.06
N SER A 76 -6.88 -4.43 -12.06
CA SER A 76 -6.33 -3.08 -11.86
C SER A 76 -7.25 -2.24 -10.95
N PRO A 77 -6.68 -1.42 -10.04
CA PRO A 77 -7.47 -0.63 -9.06
C PRO A 77 -8.50 0.31 -9.69
N GLY A 78 -8.26 0.75 -10.94
CA GLY A 78 -9.20 1.59 -11.69
C GLY A 78 -10.50 0.90 -12.09
N ILE A 79 -10.55 -0.45 -12.02
CA ILE A 79 -11.74 -1.23 -12.38
C ILE A 79 -12.48 -1.65 -11.11
N ALA A 80 -13.75 -1.28 -11.01
CA ALA A 80 -14.55 -1.61 -9.84
C ALA A 80 -14.89 -3.12 -9.81
N LEU A 81 -14.69 -3.78 -8.67
CA LEU A 81 -15.07 -5.19 -8.52
C LEU A 81 -16.57 -5.45 -8.70
N ARG A 82 -17.41 -4.39 -8.54
CA ARG A 82 -18.85 -4.43 -8.82
C ARG A 82 -19.21 -4.33 -10.32
N THR A 83 -18.21 -4.29 -11.21
CA THR A 83 -18.44 -4.41 -12.66
C THR A 83 -19.19 -5.74 -12.93
N PRO A 84 -20.30 -5.74 -13.70
CA PRO A 84 -21.20 -6.91 -13.78
C PRO A 84 -20.51 -8.23 -14.09
N VAL A 85 -19.59 -8.25 -15.08
CA VAL A 85 -18.85 -9.49 -15.43
C VAL A 85 -17.95 -9.96 -14.29
N LEU A 86 -17.28 -9.05 -13.59
CA LEU A 86 -16.42 -9.41 -12.44
C LEU A 86 -17.24 -9.95 -11.27
N SER A 87 -18.42 -9.36 -11.01
CA SER A 87 -19.33 -9.86 -9.98
C SER A 87 -19.82 -11.28 -10.30
N ARG A 88 -20.23 -11.54 -11.55
CA ARG A 88 -20.65 -12.90 -11.97
C ARG A 88 -19.50 -13.92 -11.87
N LEU A 89 -18.27 -13.54 -12.23
CA LEU A 89 -17.10 -14.41 -12.11
C LEU A 89 -16.74 -14.67 -10.64
N ALA A 90 -16.83 -13.66 -9.77
CA ALA A 90 -16.61 -13.83 -8.33
C ALA A 90 -17.63 -14.79 -7.71
N GLU A 91 -18.92 -14.70 -8.09
CA GLU A 91 -19.98 -15.63 -7.66
C GLU A 91 -19.71 -17.08 -8.11
N ARG A 92 -19.02 -17.26 -9.24
CA ARG A 92 -18.57 -18.58 -9.74
C ARG A 92 -17.27 -19.08 -9.08
N GLY A 93 -16.71 -18.31 -8.13
CA GLY A 93 -15.50 -18.68 -7.38
C GLY A 93 -14.18 -18.29 -8.05
N VAL A 94 -14.21 -17.43 -9.09
CA VAL A 94 -12.97 -16.90 -9.68
C VAL A 94 -12.29 -15.99 -8.67
N ALA A 95 -11.02 -16.22 -8.43
CA ALA A 95 -10.23 -15.43 -7.47
C ALA A 95 -9.97 -14.01 -8.03
N MET A 96 -10.42 -12.98 -7.30
CA MET A 96 -10.19 -11.58 -7.65
C MET A 96 -9.00 -11.08 -6.81
N ARG A 97 -7.86 -10.82 -7.42
CA ARG A 97 -6.64 -10.37 -6.76
C ARG A 97 -6.17 -9.03 -7.35
N GLY A 98 -5.31 -8.32 -6.64
CA GLY A 98 -4.64 -7.11 -7.14
C GLY A 98 -3.12 -7.30 -7.29
N ASP A 99 -2.47 -6.24 -7.75
CA ASP A 99 -1.01 -6.14 -7.83
C ASP A 99 -0.33 -6.36 -6.47
N ILE A 100 -0.97 -5.91 -5.39
CA ILE A 100 -0.42 -6.01 -4.03
C ILE A 100 -0.46 -7.45 -3.52
N ASP A 101 -1.50 -8.24 -3.85
CA ASP A 101 -1.51 -9.67 -3.54
C ASP A 101 -0.41 -10.42 -4.31
N LEU A 102 -0.20 -10.04 -5.58
CA LEU A 102 0.88 -10.61 -6.39
C LEU A 102 2.26 -10.20 -5.87
N PHE A 103 2.43 -8.92 -5.49
CA PHE A 103 3.65 -8.46 -4.81
C PHE A 103 3.91 -9.26 -3.54
N ARG A 104 2.89 -9.47 -2.71
CA ARG A 104 2.99 -10.21 -1.44
C ARG A 104 3.46 -11.65 -1.62
N ASP A 105 3.08 -12.30 -2.72
CA ASP A 105 3.50 -13.68 -3.02
C ASP A 105 5.00 -13.80 -3.32
N TYR A 106 5.67 -12.72 -3.72
CA TYR A 106 7.05 -12.75 -4.20
C TYR A 106 8.02 -11.85 -3.44
N VAL A 107 7.53 -10.99 -2.54
CA VAL A 107 8.41 -10.15 -1.73
C VAL A 107 9.16 -11.01 -0.71
N ASP A 108 10.48 -10.82 -0.65
CA ASP A 108 11.41 -11.53 0.23
C ASP A 108 11.98 -10.66 1.36
N ALA A 109 11.65 -9.37 1.37
CA ALA A 109 12.05 -8.41 2.39
C ALA A 109 10.83 -7.83 3.14
N PRO A 110 11.02 -7.36 4.38
CA PRO A 110 9.95 -6.67 5.12
C PRO A 110 9.43 -5.46 4.37
N PHE A 111 8.11 -5.22 4.51
CA PHE A 111 7.51 -4.04 3.91
C PHE A 111 6.55 -3.30 4.84
N VAL A 112 6.54 -1.99 4.68
CA VAL A 112 5.65 -1.04 5.35
C VAL A 112 4.53 -0.68 4.39
N ALA A 113 3.29 -0.78 4.84
CA ALA A 113 2.11 -0.37 4.09
C ALA A 113 1.50 0.90 4.69
N ILE A 114 1.32 1.92 3.87
CA ILE A 114 0.80 3.24 4.30
C ILE A 114 -0.41 3.61 3.47
N THR A 115 -1.53 3.96 4.13
CA THR A 115 -2.72 4.52 3.50
C THR A 115 -3.28 5.69 4.29
N GLY A 116 -4.23 6.40 3.73
CA GLY A 116 -4.92 7.54 4.31
C GLY A 116 -5.71 8.28 3.22
N SER A 117 -6.55 9.21 3.58
CA SER A 117 -7.13 10.14 2.61
C SER A 117 -6.05 11.12 2.14
N ASN A 118 -5.30 11.69 3.08
CA ASN A 118 -4.28 12.70 2.83
C ASN A 118 -2.89 12.28 3.35
N ALA A 119 -1.84 12.96 2.89
CA ALA A 119 -0.44 12.86 3.32
C ALA A 119 0.26 11.51 3.02
N LYS A 120 -0.39 10.57 2.36
CA LYS A 120 0.20 9.26 2.02
C LYS A 120 1.60 9.39 1.41
N SER A 121 1.72 10.14 0.31
CA SER A 121 2.97 10.29 -0.44
C SER A 121 4.08 10.94 0.39
N THR A 122 3.72 11.95 1.19
CA THR A 122 4.66 12.62 2.09
C THR A 122 5.22 11.64 3.12
N VAL A 123 4.35 10.88 3.79
CA VAL A 123 4.77 9.95 4.84
C VAL A 123 5.52 8.75 4.24
N THR A 124 5.08 8.22 3.10
CA THR A 124 5.77 7.13 2.39
C THR A 124 7.19 7.54 2.02
N THR A 125 7.36 8.73 1.44
CA THR A 125 8.68 9.27 1.09
C THR A 125 9.54 9.50 2.34
N LEU A 126 8.96 10.09 3.39
CA LEU A 126 9.69 10.37 4.63
C LEU A 126 10.18 9.08 5.29
N VAL A 127 9.33 8.05 5.41
CA VAL A 127 9.72 6.75 5.98
C VAL A 127 10.86 6.12 5.17
N ALA A 128 10.80 6.16 3.85
CA ALA A 128 11.87 5.63 3.01
C ALA A 128 13.19 6.39 3.21
N LEU A 129 13.15 7.73 3.30
CA LEU A 129 14.34 8.56 3.57
C LEU A 129 14.92 8.27 4.96
N LEU A 130 14.09 8.13 5.98
CA LEU A 130 14.52 7.79 7.34
C LEU A 130 15.17 6.39 7.38
N LEU A 131 14.63 5.40 6.69
CA LEU A 131 15.25 4.08 6.55
C LEU A 131 16.61 4.18 5.85
N GLN A 132 16.71 4.96 4.78
CA GLN A 132 17.97 5.19 4.06
C GLN A 132 19.00 5.90 4.95
N ALA A 133 18.57 6.88 5.75
CA ALA A 133 19.43 7.56 6.73
C ALA A 133 19.96 6.57 7.79
N CYS A 134 19.20 5.53 8.12
CA CYS A 134 19.65 4.41 8.97
C CYS A 134 20.52 3.39 8.23
N GLY A 135 20.97 3.68 7.01
CA GLY A 135 21.84 2.79 6.23
C GLY A 135 21.12 1.60 5.59
N LYS A 136 19.78 1.65 5.46
CA LYS A 136 18.98 0.59 4.84
C LYS A 136 18.76 0.86 3.35
N ASN A 137 18.82 -0.17 2.53
CA ASN A 137 18.39 -0.09 1.14
C ASN A 137 16.85 -0.14 1.09
N ALA A 138 16.19 1.00 1.23
CA ALA A 138 14.74 1.12 1.23
C ALA A 138 14.23 1.65 -0.12
N LYS A 139 13.17 1.01 -0.64
CA LYS A 139 12.48 1.40 -1.87
C LYS A 139 11.04 1.80 -1.59
N ALA A 140 10.63 2.93 -2.14
CA ALA A 140 9.26 3.45 -2.00
C ALA A 140 8.51 3.42 -3.32
N GLY A 141 7.21 3.11 -3.28
CA GLY A 141 6.32 3.13 -4.44
C GLY A 141 4.94 2.58 -4.14
N GLY A 142 4.31 1.92 -5.11
CA GLY A 142 2.94 1.42 -5.03
C GLY A 142 1.97 2.34 -5.76
N ASN A 143 1.09 3.03 -5.04
CA ASN A 143 0.24 4.06 -5.64
C ASN A 143 1.03 5.35 -5.98
N LEU A 144 2.16 5.55 -5.34
CA LEU A 144 3.12 6.62 -5.61
C LEU A 144 4.23 6.10 -6.53
N GLY A 145 4.55 6.84 -7.59
CA GLY A 145 5.73 6.55 -8.43
C GLY A 145 5.65 5.20 -9.13
N LEU A 146 6.60 4.30 -8.84
CA LEU A 146 6.63 2.97 -9.45
C LEU A 146 5.61 2.02 -8.82
N PRO A 147 4.88 1.21 -9.62
CA PRO A 147 4.05 0.12 -9.12
C PRO A 147 4.84 -0.84 -8.21
N ALA A 148 4.17 -1.45 -7.22
CA ALA A 148 4.81 -2.31 -6.23
C ALA A 148 5.65 -3.45 -6.85
N LEU A 149 5.15 -4.10 -7.90
CA LEU A 149 5.87 -5.19 -8.58
C LEU A 149 7.14 -4.74 -9.28
N ASP A 150 7.17 -3.51 -9.80
CA ASP A 150 8.34 -2.93 -10.47
C ASP A 150 9.46 -2.53 -9.47
N LEU A 151 9.15 -2.47 -8.17
CA LEU A 151 10.13 -2.22 -7.11
C LEU A 151 10.92 -3.47 -6.74
N LEU A 152 10.36 -4.67 -6.97
CA LEU A 152 10.97 -5.93 -6.56
C LEU A 152 12.38 -6.07 -7.13
N SER A 153 13.38 -6.14 -6.26
CA SER A 153 14.76 -6.33 -6.66
C SER A 153 15.59 -6.96 -5.54
N PRO A 154 16.66 -7.67 -5.89
CA PRO A 154 17.57 -8.26 -4.91
C PRO A 154 18.22 -7.19 -4.04
N ASN A 155 18.63 -7.58 -2.84
CA ASN A 155 19.32 -6.73 -1.85
C ASN A 155 18.52 -5.52 -1.36
N THR A 156 17.19 -5.55 -1.42
CA THR A 156 16.32 -4.56 -0.79
C THR A 156 16.12 -4.95 0.68
N ASP A 157 16.39 -4.02 1.61
CA ASP A 157 16.17 -4.26 3.04
C ASP A 157 14.70 -4.00 3.43
N PHE A 158 14.07 -2.98 2.83
CA PHE A 158 12.69 -2.60 3.11
C PHE A 158 11.98 -2.09 1.86
N TYR A 159 10.70 -2.45 1.72
CA TYR A 159 9.78 -1.76 0.83
C TYR A 159 8.84 -0.87 1.61
N VAL A 160 8.56 0.33 1.12
CA VAL A 160 7.60 1.28 1.71
C VAL A 160 6.53 1.55 0.67
N LEU A 161 5.34 0.99 0.87
CA LEU A 161 4.26 1.02 -0.11
C LEU A 161 3.18 2.03 0.28
N GLU A 162 2.96 3.00 -0.59
CA GLU A 162 1.73 3.77 -0.58
C GLU A 162 0.61 2.93 -1.18
N LEU A 163 -0.51 2.77 -0.47
CA LEU A 163 -1.65 2.01 -0.95
C LEU A 163 -2.91 2.87 -1.02
N SER A 164 -3.57 2.86 -2.17
CA SER A 164 -4.89 3.46 -2.34
C SER A 164 -5.98 2.56 -1.74
N SER A 165 -7.16 3.14 -1.46
CA SER A 165 -8.33 2.35 -1.08
C SER A 165 -8.72 1.34 -2.16
N PHE A 166 -8.55 1.68 -3.43
CA PHE A 166 -8.86 0.82 -4.58
C PHE A 166 -7.93 -0.40 -4.66
N GLN A 167 -6.63 -0.24 -4.39
CA GLN A 167 -5.71 -1.38 -4.26
C GLN A 167 -6.10 -2.28 -3.09
N LEU A 168 -6.46 -1.69 -1.95
CA LEU A 168 -6.90 -2.43 -0.79
C LEU A 168 -8.23 -3.17 -1.00
N GLU A 169 -9.10 -2.73 -1.93
CA GLU A 169 -10.31 -3.50 -2.29
C GLU A 169 -9.97 -4.89 -2.81
N THR A 170 -8.97 -5.01 -3.66
CA THR A 170 -8.53 -6.26 -4.30
C THR A 170 -7.49 -7.02 -3.49
N THR A 171 -7.02 -6.47 -2.36
CA THR A 171 -6.02 -7.10 -1.49
C THR A 171 -6.68 -7.97 -0.43
N HIS A 172 -6.31 -9.25 -0.38
CA HIS A 172 -6.89 -10.23 0.53
C HIS A 172 -5.96 -10.63 1.68
N GLY A 173 -4.67 -10.73 1.43
CA GLY A 173 -3.68 -11.20 2.40
C GLY A 173 -2.47 -10.29 2.49
N LEU A 174 -2.65 -9.01 2.83
CA LEU A 174 -1.56 -8.03 2.85
C LEU A 174 -0.39 -8.45 3.76
N GLN A 175 -0.67 -8.74 5.04
CA GLN A 175 0.31 -9.22 6.03
C GLN A 175 1.60 -8.38 6.06
N ALA A 176 1.46 -7.06 6.04
CA ALA A 176 2.60 -6.14 6.12
C ALA A 176 3.37 -6.32 7.44
N ASP A 177 4.67 -6.08 7.43
CA ASP A 177 5.45 -6.05 8.67
C ASP A 177 5.03 -4.88 9.54
N LEU A 178 4.69 -3.75 8.91
CA LEU A 178 4.09 -2.61 9.58
C LEU A 178 3.02 -1.97 8.70
N ALA A 179 1.87 -1.63 9.29
CA ALA A 179 0.76 -0.96 8.61
C ALA A 179 0.42 0.37 9.27
N CYS A 180 0.12 1.39 8.46
CA CYS A 180 -0.29 2.70 8.93
C CYS A 180 -1.50 3.23 8.17
N LEU A 181 -2.54 3.64 8.92
CA LEU A 181 -3.66 4.42 8.42
C LEU A 181 -3.59 5.83 9.02
N LEU A 182 -3.26 6.82 8.19
CA LEU A 182 -2.95 8.18 8.62
C LEU A 182 -4.18 9.00 9.01
N ASN A 183 -5.23 8.90 8.20
CA ASN A 183 -6.48 9.64 8.37
C ASN A 183 -7.56 9.10 7.42
N VAL A 184 -8.83 9.37 7.76
CA VAL A 184 -10.00 9.05 6.92
C VAL A 184 -10.90 10.26 6.86
N SER A 185 -11.04 10.86 5.69
CA SER A 185 -11.98 11.92 5.38
C SER A 185 -12.66 11.63 4.04
N GLU A 186 -13.81 12.19 3.78
CA GLU A 186 -14.55 11.96 2.54
C GLU A 186 -13.67 12.20 1.31
N ASP A 187 -13.56 11.18 0.49
CA ASP A 187 -12.85 11.18 -0.78
C ASP A 187 -13.37 10.00 -1.62
N HIS A 188 -13.38 10.13 -2.94
CA HIS A 188 -13.86 9.09 -3.85
C HIS A 188 -15.31 8.64 -3.59
N MET A 189 -16.22 9.55 -3.20
CA MET A 189 -17.62 9.24 -2.95
C MET A 189 -18.42 8.91 -4.23
N ASP A 190 -17.84 9.07 -5.38
CA ASP A 190 -18.31 8.52 -6.65
C ASP A 190 -18.15 6.99 -6.74
N ARG A 191 -17.18 6.42 -6.03
CA ARG A 191 -16.90 4.98 -5.98
C ARG A 191 -17.51 4.30 -4.76
N TYR A 192 -17.49 4.95 -3.60
CA TYR A 192 -17.99 4.43 -2.34
C TYR A 192 -19.37 4.98 -2.01
N LYS A 193 -20.22 4.12 -1.48
CA LYS A 193 -21.58 4.49 -1.09
C LYS A 193 -21.62 5.55 0.02
N ASP A 194 -20.67 5.43 0.95
CA ASP A 194 -20.55 6.29 2.12
C ASP A 194 -19.14 6.24 2.71
N LEU A 195 -18.86 7.10 3.69
CA LEU A 195 -17.59 7.16 4.41
C LEU A 195 -17.25 5.83 5.10
N TYR A 196 -18.25 5.07 5.54
CA TYR A 196 -18.04 3.80 6.22
C TYR A 196 -17.51 2.72 5.26
N GLU A 197 -18.03 2.65 4.04
CA GLU A 197 -17.51 1.74 3.01
C GLU A 197 -16.06 2.10 2.64
N TYR A 198 -15.76 3.39 2.50
CA TYR A 198 -14.41 3.89 2.24
C TYR A 198 -13.45 3.57 3.39
N GLN A 199 -13.85 3.81 4.64
CA GLN A 199 -13.08 3.43 5.83
C GLN A 199 -12.79 1.92 5.84
N ARG A 200 -13.81 1.08 5.61
CA ARG A 200 -13.64 -0.38 5.58
C ARG A 200 -12.63 -0.83 4.53
N ALA A 201 -12.61 -0.19 3.37
CA ALA A 201 -11.61 -0.47 2.35
C ALA A 201 -10.19 -0.16 2.87
N LYS A 202 -9.98 1.00 3.51
CA LYS A 202 -8.69 1.38 4.09
C LYS A 202 -8.28 0.52 5.29
N GLN A 203 -9.21 0.13 6.14
CA GLN A 203 -8.95 -0.73 7.29
C GLN A 203 -8.39 -2.10 6.93
N LYS A 204 -8.56 -2.56 5.68
CA LYS A 204 -7.93 -3.79 5.20
C LYS A 204 -6.39 -3.74 5.30
N ILE A 205 -5.78 -2.55 5.39
CA ILE A 205 -4.33 -2.40 5.51
C ILE A 205 -3.77 -3.11 6.75
N TYR A 206 -4.58 -3.23 7.80
CA TYR A 206 -4.17 -3.88 9.05
C TYR A 206 -4.31 -5.40 9.04
N ARG A 207 -4.86 -6.00 7.99
CA ARG A 207 -5.08 -7.45 7.95
C ARG A 207 -3.77 -8.23 8.01
N GLY A 208 -3.57 -8.92 9.15
CA GLY A 208 -2.40 -9.77 9.39
C GLY A 208 -1.08 -9.01 9.54
N CYS A 209 -1.09 -7.69 9.76
CA CYS A 209 0.12 -6.93 9.99
C CYS A 209 0.79 -7.35 11.32
N LYS A 210 2.13 -7.24 11.37
CA LYS A 210 2.91 -7.57 12.57
C LYS A 210 3.01 -6.40 13.56
N ALA A 211 2.82 -5.16 13.08
CA ALA A 211 2.77 -3.94 13.89
C ALA A 211 1.87 -2.90 13.22
N ALA A 212 1.34 -1.95 13.98
CA ALA A 212 0.45 -0.93 13.46
C ALA A 212 0.74 0.47 14.00
N VAL A 213 0.52 1.48 13.15
CA VAL A 213 0.50 2.90 13.54
C VAL A 213 -0.85 3.49 13.17
N CYS A 214 -1.44 4.29 14.07
CA CYS A 214 -2.73 4.95 13.86
C CYS A 214 -2.75 6.36 14.41
N ASN A 215 -3.71 7.17 13.96
CA ASN A 215 -3.90 8.53 14.40
C ASN A 215 -4.90 8.59 15.57
N LYS A 216 -4.42 8.96 16.76
CA LYS A 216 -5.28 9.07 17.95
C LYS A 216 -6.41 10.11 17.81
N GLN A 217 -6.21 11.13 16.98
CA GLN A 217 -7.19 12.19 16.76
C GLN A 217 -8.27 11.80 15.74
N ASP A 218 -8.08 10.73 15.01
CA ASP A 218 -9.02 10.20 14.02
C ASP A 218 -9.40 8.75 14.39
N ILE A 219 -10.52 8.60 15.07
CA ILE A 219 -11.01 7.29 15.53
C ILE A 219 -11.22 6.29 14.37
N LEU A 220 -11.46 6.79 13.16
CA LEU A 220 -11.67 5.96 11.98
C LEU A 220 -10.39 5.22 11.56
N THR A 221 -9.24 5.62 12.10
CA THR A 221 -7.94 4.97 11.85
C THR A 221 -7.60 3.87 12.85
N ALA A 222 -8.35 3.76 13.95
CA ALA A 222 -8.08 2.79 15.01
C ALA A 222 -8.10 1.36 14.48
N PRO A 223 -7.01 0.56 14.65
CA PRO A 223 -6.94 -0.79 14.10
C PRO A 223 -7.71 -1.79 14.99
N LEU A 224 -8.35 -2.77 14.32
CA LEU A 224 -8.88 -3.96 14.98
C LEU A 224 -7.88 -5.11 14.77
N LEU A 225 -7.07 -5.39 15.79
CA LEU A 225 -5.96 -6.35 15.71
C LEU A 225 -6.12 -7.47 16.72
N ALA A 226 -5.43 -8.58 16.46
CA ALA A 226 -5.28 -9.64 17.44
C ALA A 226 -4.49 -9.15 18.67
N GLU A 227 -4.73 -9.78 19.81
CA GLU A 227 -3.99 -9.50 21.03
C GLU A 227 -2.48 -9.72 20.84
N GLY A 228 -1.67 -8.81 21.40
CA GLY A 228 -0.21 -8.88 21.33
C GLY A 228 0.42 -8.19 20.12
N VAL A 229 -0.34 -7.75 19.13
CA VAL A 229 0.23 -6.95 18.02
C VAL A 229 0.59 -5.55 18.53
N PRO A 230 1.86 -5.11 18.42
CA PRO A 230 2.27 -3.80 18.89
C PRO A 230 1.63 -2.68 18.08
N VAL A 231 1.09 -1.69 18.80
CA VAL A 231 0.48 -0.49 18.21
C VAL A 231 1.16 0.75 18.78
N ARG A 232 1.40 1.73 17.92
CA ARG A 232 1.73 3.11 18.30
C ARG A 232 0.70 4.07 17.75
N ALA A 233 0.23 4.96 18.60
CA ALA A 233 -0.62 6.05 18.17
C ALA A 233 0.20 7.33 18.05
N PHE A 234 -0.14 8.19 17.08
CA PHE A 234 0.40 9.54 16.99
C PHE A 234 -0.73 10.58 17.11
N THR A 235 -0.36 11.77 17.60
CA THR A 235 -1.27 12.89 17.80
C THR A 235 -0.49 14.22 17.74
N THR A 236 -1.14 15.31 17.37
CA THR A 236 -0.55 16.66 17.53
C THR A 236 -0.84 17.29 18.90
N LYS A 237 -1.42 16.52 19.82
CA LYS A 237 -1.65 16.90 21.22
C LYS A 237 -0.61 16.24 22.13
N SER A 238 -0.72 16.47 23.43
CA SER A 238 0.09 15.80 24.45
C SER A 238 -0.11 14.27 24.37
N PRO A 239 0.96 13.49 24.25
CA PRO A 239 0.88 12.03 24.12
C PRO A 239 0.76 11.34 25.49
N ASP A 240 0.19 10.14 25.49
CA ASP A 240 0.31 9.18 26.58
C ASP A 240 1.68 8.45 26.51
N LEU A 241 2.05 7.67 27.54
CA LEU A 241 3.40 7.11 27.73
C LEU A 241 4.04 6.39 26.53
N LYS A 242 3.25 5.76 25.67
CA LYS A 242 3.74 5.00 24.50
C LYS A 242 3.31 5.61 23.17
N GLU A 243 2.81 6.83 23.20
CA GLU A 243 2.32 7.54 22.02
C GLU A 243 3.35 8.56 21.54
N TYR A 244 3.21 8.92 20.29
CA TYR A 244 3.94 10.00 19.66
C TYR A 244 3.06 11.26 19.65
N GLY A 245 3.59 12.39 20.11
CA GLY A 245 2.79 13.61 20.20
C GLY A 245 3.62 14.86 20.33
N MET A 246 2.97 15.96 20.72
CA MET A 246 3.60 17.25 20.87
C MET A 246 3.45 17.75 22.31
N LEU A 247 4.53 18.31 22.86
CA LEU A 247 4.52 19.05 24.11
C LEU A 247 4.99 20.48 23.84
N GLU A 248 4.29 21.43 24.43
CA GLU A 248 4.66 22.85 24.39
C GLU A 248 5.10 23.31 25.77
N ASP A 249 6.17 24.08 25.84
CA ASP A 249 6.67 24.69 27.05
C ASP A 249 7.28 26.06 26.76
N GLY A 250 7.97 26.65 27.76
CA GLY A 250 8.60 27.98 27.64
C GLY A 250 9.67 28.06 26.53
N ASP A 251 10.22 26.93 26.09
CA ASP A 251 11.26 26.84 25.06
C ASP A 251 10.68 26.59 23.67
N GLY A 252 9.35 26.31 23.56
CA GLY A 252 8.65 26.07 22.30
C GLY A 252 7.95 24.73 22.24
N ALA A 253 7.70 24.23 21.02
CA ALA A 253 7.00 22.97 20.77
C ALA A 253 8.00 21.86 20.40
N TRP A 254 7.80 20.68 21.01
CA TRP A 254 8.63 19.50 20.83
C TRP A 254 7.81 18.32 20.31
N LEU A 255 8.37 17.56 19.37
CA LEU A 255 7.92 16.22 19.04
C LEU A 255 8.43 15.28 20.13
N CYS A 256 7.53 14.47 20.70
CA CYS A 256 7.80 13.65 21.88
C CYS A 256 7.32 12.21 21.68
N ARG A 257 7.96 11.29 22.42
CA ARG A 257 7.47 9.93 22.69
C ARG A 257 7.11 9.86 24.18
N GLY A 258 5.83 9.84 24.51
CA GLY A 258 5.40 10.04 25.89
C GLY A 258 5.95 11.36 26.44
N VAL A 259 6.70 11.30 27.52
CA VAL A 259 7.34 12.47 28.15
C VAL A 259 8.74 12.76 27.60
N GLU A 260 9.29 11.91 26.76
CA GLU A 260 10.61 12.06 26.18
C GLU A 260 10.58 13.02 24.99
N ARG A 261 11.36 14.09 25.05
CA ARG A 261 11.53 15.04 23.95
C ARG A 261 12.46 14.46 22.92
N LEU A 262 12.01 14.41 21.65
CA LEU A 262 12.78 13.89 20.53
C LEU A 262 13.40 15.03 19.71
N TYR A 263 12.58 15.89 19.13
CA TYR A 263 12.99 16.97 18.24
C TYR A 263 12.21 18.24 18.52
N HIS A 264 12.91 19.37 18.59
CA HIS A 264 12.26 20.68 18.63
C HIS A 264 11.68 21.01 17.25
N THR A 265 10.48 21.60 17.20
CA THR A 265 9.79 21.87 15.92
C THR A 265 10.55 22.83 15.00
N SER A 266 11.46 23.67 15.54
CA SER A 266 12.33 24.52 14.71
C SER A 266 13.35 23.73 13.88
N GLN A 267 13.72 22.52 14.32
CA GLN A 267 14.64 21.62 13.63
C GLN A 267 13.97 20.87 12.47
N ILE A 268 12.64 20.77 12.47
CA ILE A 268 11.88 20.06 11.44
C ILE A 268 11.79 20.94 10.18
N ALA A 269 12.30 20.42 9.06
CA ALA A 269 12.25 21.11 7.77
C ALA A 269 10.81 21.29 7.25
N LEU A 270 9.98 20.26 7.43
CA LEU A 270 8.57 20.25 7.05
C LEU A 270 7.74 21.08 8.03
N LYS A 271 7.36 22.30 7.65
CA LYS A 271 6.61 23.22 8.52
C LYS A 271 5.10 22.97 8.51
N GLY A 272 4.44 23.30 9.63
CA GLY A 272 3.00 23.24 9.81
C GLY A 272 2.55 22.01 10.62
N SER A 273 1.45 22.13 11.36
CA SER A 273 0.95 21.11 12.29
C SER A 273 0.63 19.77 11.60
N HIS A 274 0.12 19.80 10.37
CA HIS A 274 -0.12 18.58 9.58
C HIS A 274 1.19 17.85 9.24
N ASN A 275 2.28 18.57 9.01
CA ASN A 275 3.59 17.97 8.76
C ASN A 275 4.23 17.45 10.06
N HIS A 276 4.01 18.10 11.19
CA HIS A 276 4.41 17.54 12.48
C HIS A 276 3.72 16.19 12.75
N ALA A 277 2.42 16.07 12.43
CA ALA A 277 1.72 14.78 12.49
C ALA A 277 2.35 13.72 11.57
N ASN A 278 2.74 14.11 10.34
CA ASN A 278 3.41 13.21 9.39
C ASN A 278 4.77 12.72 9.93
N VAL A 279 5.56 13.60 10.53
CA VAL A 279 6.85 13.25 11.14
C VAL A 279 6.64 12.33 12.35
N LEU A 280 5.67 12.61 13.23
CA LEU A 280 5.35 11.76 14.37
C LEU A 280 4.93 10.35 13.93
N ALA A 281 4.10 10.24 12.89
CA ALA A 281 3.73 8.96 12.30
C ALA A 281 4.94 8.21 11.74
N ALA A 282 5.84 8.90 11.03
CA ALA A 282 7.04 8.30 10.48
C ALA A 282 8.00 7.82 11.57
N LEU A 283 8.26 8.62 12.61
CA LEU A 283 9.10 8.22 13.76
C LEU A 283 8.53 7.01 14.49
N ALA A 284 7.20 6.95 14.70
CA ALA A 284 6.54 5.80 15.29
C ALA A 284 6.74 4.53 14.45
N MET A 285 6.74 4.65 13.12
CA MET A 285 7.02 3.54 12.21
C MET A 285 8.47 3.08 12.30
N ILE A 286 9.42 3.99 12.30
CA ILE A 286 10.85 3.68 12.39
C ILE A 286 11.18 2.97 13.71
N GLU A 287 10.60 3.40 14.85
CA GLU A 287 10.77 2.71 16.13
C GLU A 287 10.22 1.28 16.09
N LEU A 288 9.02 1.08 15.54
CA LEU A 288 8.40 -0.26 15.44
C LEU A 288 9.17 -1.21 14.51
N LEU A 289 9.96 -0.67 13.58
CA LEU A 289 10.91 -1.44 12.77
C LEU A 289 12.22 -1.75 13.50
N GLY A 290 12.36 -1.35 14.78
CA GLY A 290 13.52 -1.63 15.62
C GLY A 290 14.73 -0.74 15.35
N LEU A 291 14.53 0.45 14.76
CA LEU A 291 15.60 1.40 14.44
C LEU A 291 15.64 2.55 15.45
N ASP A 292 16.82 3.10 15.66
CA ASP A 292 17.04 4.21 16.59
C ASP A 292 16.55 5.54 15.99
N ILE A 293 15.45 6.06 16.55
CA ILE A 293 14.84 7.34 16.13
C ILE A 293 15.61 8.59 16.58
N MET A 294 16.60 8.43 17.45
CA MET A 294 17.42 9.55 17.98
C MET A 294 18.79 9.65 17.32
N SER A 295 19.05 8.84 16.29
CA SER A 295 20.32 8.87 15.58
C SER A 295 20.55 10.23 14.88
N GLU A 296 21.82 10.68 14.83
CA GLU A 296 22.20 11.88 14.08
C GLU A 296 21.79 11.86 12.61
N SER A 297 21.72 10.66 12.03
CA SER A 297 21.30 10.47 10.64
C SER A 297 19.84 10.81 10.43
N ILE A 298 18.96 10.41 11.37
CA ILE A 298 17.53 10.75 11.34
C ILE A 298 17.30 12.24 11.55
N ALA A 299 18.07 12.87 12.44
CA ALA A 299 17.96 14.30 12.70
C ALA A 299 18.26 15.19 11.48
N LYS A 300 18.89 14.65 10.43
CA LYS A 300 19.26 15.37 9.20
C LYS A 300 18.23 15.24 8.07
N VAL A 301 17.26 14.34 8.19
CA VAL A 301 16.15 14.12 7.25
C VAL A 301 14.98 15.04 7.55
#